data_417b59b9397ba5932ddf2299244e74f8
#
_entry.id   417b59b9397ba5932ddf2299244e74f8
#
_cell.length_a   1.000
_cell.length_b   1.000
_cell.length_c   1.000
_cell.angle_alpha   90.00
_cell.angle_beta   90.00
_cell.angle_gamma   90.00
#
_symmetry.space_group_name_H-M   'P 1'
#
loop_
_entity.id
_entity.type
_entity.pdbx_description
1 polymer ?
#
loop_
_entity_poly.entity_id
_entity_poly.type
_entity_poly.pdbx_seq_one_letter_code
_entity_poly.pdbx_strand_id
1 'polypeptide(L)'
;MSTLSFMISSILEYFRIKRYIQDVVSKEAMAMKREAVEEFVSSVVEGIIAGTDMELVDVDYVRERDWYLRVYLDKPGGVDLDDCQLVSEKLSAVLDEKDPITENYLLEVSSPGLDRVLKKDKDLVRYNGRDVDIQLFKA
;
A
#
# COMPACT_ATOMS: atom_id res chain seq x y z
N MET A 1 -37.40 15.38 -38.97
CA MET A 1 -36.09 14.74 -39.18
C MET A 1 -35.01 15.35 -38.37
N SER A 2 -34.87 16.65 -38.41
CA SER A 2 -33.87 17.35 -37.59
C SER A 2 -34.07 17.13 -36.06
N THR A 3 -35.33 16.99 -35.64
CA THR A 3 -35.65 16.72 -34.23
C THR A 3 -35.16 15.36 -33.76
N LEU A 4 -35.28 14.34 -34.59
CA LEU A 4 -34.85 13.01 -34.26
C LEU A 4 -33.29 12.94 -34.19
N SER A 5 -32.61 13.58 -35.12
CA SER A 5 -31.16 13.68 -35.14
C SER A 5 -30.64 14.44 -33.90
N PHE A 6 -31.33 15.50 -33.51
CA PHE A 6 -30.99 16.27 -32.30
C PHE A 6 -31.18 15.42 -31.05
N MET A 7 -32.24 14.63 -30.95
CA MET A 7 -32.48 13.76 -29.80
C MET A 7 -31.42 12.67 -29.66
N ILE A 8 -31.02 12.06 -30.78
CA ILE A 8 -29.96 11.04 -30.78
C ILE A 8 -28.63 11.63 -30.30
N SER A 9 -28.29 12.81 -30.80
CA SER A 9 -27.09 13.51 -30.38
C SER A 9 -27.09 13.84 -28.89
N SER A 10 -28.23 14.28 -28.36
CA SER A 10 -28.41 14.59 -26.95
C SER A 10 -28.29 13.34 -26.07
N ILE A 11 -28.81 12.22 -26.51
CA ILE A 11 -28.70 10.94 -25.79
C ILE A 11 -27.26 10.48 -25.75
N LEU A 12 -26.51 10.58 -26.87
CA LEU A 12 -25.10 10.21 -26.93
C LEU A 12 -24.26 11.08 -26.01
N GLU A 13 -24.53 12.38 -25.93
CA GLU A 13 -23.86 13.28 -24.99
C GLU A 13 -24.16 12.91 -23.56
N TYR A 14 -25.39 12.56 -23.23
CA TYR A 14 -25.80 12.12 -21.89
C TYR A 14 -25.01 10.89 -21.46
N PHE A 15 -24.91 9.87 -22.31
CA PHE A 15 -24.14 8.66 -22.02
C PHE A 15 -22.65 8.93 -21.88
N ARG A 16 -22.11 9.82 -22.69
CA ARG A 16 -20.69 10.22 -22.61
C ARG A 16 -20.38 10.92 -21.31
N ILE A 17 -21.22 11.86 -20.90
CA ILE A 17 -21.07 12.58 -19.63
C ILE A 17 -21.24 11.62 -18.45
N LYS A 18 -22.23 10.74 -18.49
CA LYS A 18 -22.45 9.76 -17.43
C LYS A 18 -21.25 8.83 -17.26
N ARG A 19 -20.65 8.39 -18.35
CA ARG A 19 -19.43 7.56 -18.31
C ARG A 19 -18.27 8.33 -17.69
N TYR A 20 -18.08 9.57 -18.09
CA TYR A 20 -17.05 10.44 -17.52
C TYR A 20 -17.20 10.61 -16.02
N ILE A 21 -18.41 10.91 -15.57
CA ILE A 21 -18.72 11.08 -14.14
C ILE A 21 -18.45 9.78 -13.39
N GLN A 22 -18.83 8.65 -13.94
CA GLN A 22 -18.59 7.34 -13.34
C GLN A 22 -17.11 7.04 -13.18
N ASP A 23 -16.30 7.36 -14.19
CA ASP A 23 -14.85 7.17 -14.15
C ASP A 23 -14.20 8.06 -13.09
N VAL A 24 -14.62 9.31 -12.99
CA VAL A 24 -14.12 10.25 -11.99
C VAL A 24 -14.50 9.80 -10.58
N VAL A 25 -15.75 9.42 -10.36
CA VAL A 25 -16.22 8.92 -9.07
C VAL A 25 -15.49 7.66 -8.66
N SER A 26 -15.24 6.74 -9.59
CA SER A 26 -14.48 5.53 -9.32
C SER A 26 -13.05 5.83 -8.88
N LYS A 27 -12.39 6.78 -9.54
CA LYS A 27 -11.04 7.20 -9.16
C LYS A 27 -11.00 7.84 -7.78
N GLU A 28 -11.96 8.71 -7.48
CA GLU A 28 -12.09 9.33 -6.16
C GLU A 28 -12.39 8.30 -5.09
N ALA A 29 -13.28 7.35 -5.36
CA ALA A 29 -13.59 6.28 -4.43
C ALA A 29 -12.38 5.40 -4.14
N MET A 30 -11.56 5.09 -5.15
CA MET A 30 -10.32 4.36 -4.97
C MET A 30 -9.30 5.13 -4.15
N ALA A 31 -9.18 6.44 -4.38
CA ALA A 31 -8.28 7.29 -3.60
C ALA A 31 -8.71 7.35 -2.13
N MET A 32 -10.01 7.51 -1.87
CA MET A 32 -10.54 7.51 -0.52
C MET A 32 -10.33 6.17 0.17
N LYS A 33 -10.53 5.07 -0.54
CA LYS A 33 -10.29 3.72 -0.01
C LYS A 33 -8.83 3.53 0.36
N ARG A 34 -7.90 3.99 -0.48
CA ARG A 34 -6.47 3.93 -0.23
C ARG A 34 -6.10 4.71 1.03
N GLU A 35 -6.57 5.95 1.12
CA GLU A 35 -6.31 6.79 2.28
C GLU A 35 -6.89 6.19 3.56
N ALA A 36 -8.09 5.63 3.50
CA ALA A 36 -8.72 4.97 4.64
C ALA A 36 -7.92 3.75 5.10
N VAL A 37 -7.39 2.96 4.19
CA VAL A 37 -6.52 1.82 4.51
C VAL A 37 -5.22 2.31 5.15
N GLU A 38 -4.58 3.30 4.56
CA GLU A 38 -3.33 3.85 5.07
C GLU A 38 -3.52 4.43 6.48
N GLU A 39 -4.59 5.15 6.71
CA GLU A 39 -4.91 5.73 8.00
C GLU A 39 -5.20 4.65 9.07
N PHE A 40 -5.98 3.64 8.71
CA PHE A 40 -6.26 2.51 9.59
C PHE A 40 -4.97 1.78 9.98
N VAL A 41 -4.14 1.46 8.99
CA VAL A 41 -2.87 0.76 9.21
C VAL A 41 -1.92 1.63 10.04
N SER A 42 -1.86 2.92 9.77
CA SER A 42 -1.05 3.86 10.57
C SER A 42 -1.45 3.82 12.05
N SER A 43 -2.73 3.85 12.34
CA SER A 43 -3.25 3.78 13.72
C SER A 43 -2.88 2.47 14.40
N VAL A 44 -3.00 1.37 13.67
CA VAL A 44 -2.66 0.03 14.20
C VAL A 44 -1.17 -0.06 14.49
N VAL A 45 -0.33 0.38 13.54
CA VAL A 45 1.14 0.35 13.71
C VAL A 45 1.57 1.23 14.87
N GLU A 46 1.03 2.41 15.01
CA GLU A 46 1.32 3.29 16.12
C GLU A 46 0.99 2.64 17.47
N GLY A 47 -0.11 1.90 17.54
CA GLY A 47 -0.45 1.10 18.71
C GLY A 47 0.53 -0.03 18.97
N ILE A 48 1.01 -0.69 17.91
CA ILE A 48 1.99 -1.79 18.03
C ILE A 48 3.32 -1.29 18.56
N ILE A 49 3.81 -0.16 18.06
CA ILE A 49 5.12 0.40 18.42
C ILE A 49 5.08 1.33 19.62
N ALA A 50 3.91 1.56 20.19
CA ALA A 50 3.76 2.38 21.39
C ALA A 50 4.59 1.80 22.53
N GLY A 51 5.35 2.66 23.23
CA GLY A 51 6.25 2.24 24.31
C GLY A 51 7.58 1.70 23.82
N THR A 52 7.84 1.68 22.52
CA THR A 52 9.14 1.34 21.93
C THR A 52 9.82 2.59 21.39
N ASP A 53 11.07 2.45 20.96
CA ASP A 53 11.83 3.53 20.32
C ASP A 53 11.49 3.73 18.86
N MET A 54 10.63 2.87 18.32
CA MET A 54 10.27 2.91 16.90
C MET A 54 9.30 4.04 16.61
N GLU A 55 9.44 4.61 15.42
CA GLU A 55 8.55 5.63 14.87
C GLU A 55 7.99 5.17 13.52
N LEU A 56 6.73 5.49 13.28
CA LEU A 56 6.13 5.27 11.98
C LEU A 56 6.51 6.43 11.05
N VAL A 57 7.17 6.11 9.96
CA VAL A 57 7.59 7.09 8.95
C VAL A 57 6.49 7.30 7.92
N ASP A 58 5.98 6.21 7.37
CA ASP A 58 4.96 6.30 6.33
C ASP A 58 4.26 4.95 6.16
N VAL A 59 3.07 5.00 5.57
CA VAL A 59 2.31 3.83 5.15
C VAL A 59 1.79 4.10 3.74
N ASP A 60 2.14 3.21 2.81
CA ASP A 60 1.69 3.29 1.43
C ASP A 60 0.85 2.05 1.10
N TYR A 61 -0.34 2.27 0.56
CA TYR A 61 -1.15 1.20 -0.01
C TYR A 61 -1.29 1.47 -1.50
N VAL A 62 -0.49 0.77 -2.30
CA VAL A 62 -0.35 1.06 -3.73
C VAL A 62 -0.55 -0.18 -4.56
N ARG A 63 -1.03 0.01 -5.79
CA ARG A 63 -1.12 -1.04 -6.79
C ARG A 63 -0.05 -0.83 -7.86
N GLU A 64 0.82 -1.80 -7.95
CA GLU A 64 1.78 -1.91 -9.05
C GLU A 64 1.31 -3.08 -9.93
N ARG A 65 2.01 -4.17 -9.93
CA ARG A 65 1.51 -5.42 -10.52
C ARG A 65 0.48 -6.07 -9.60
N ASP A 66 0.80 -6.09 -8.30
CA ASP A 66 -0.08 -6.52 -7.22
C ASP A 66 -0.34 -5.35 -6.29
N TRP A 67 -1.24 -5.53 -5.33
CA TRP A 67 -1.43 -4.56 -4.27
C TRP A 67 -0.34 -4.73 -3.22
N TYR A 68 0.28 -3.64 -2.83
CA TYR A 68 1.32 -3.61 -1.80
C TYR A 68 0.90 -2.70 -0.66
N LEU A 69 0.97 -3.24 0.55
CA LEU A 69 0.86 -2.45 1.76
C LEU A 69 2.27 -2.32 2.34
N ARG A 70 2.84 -1.13 2.23
CA ARG A 70 4.21 -0.86 2.65
C ARG A 70 4.21 0.01 3.89
N VAL A 71 4.87 -0.47 4.94
CA VAL A 71 5.01 0.23 6.21
C VAL A 71 6.49 0.57 6.40
N TYR A 72 6.77 1.84 6.62
CA TYR A 72 8.13 2.33 6.82
C TYR A 72 8.29 2.77 8.27
N LEU A 73 9.27 2.20 8.94
CA LEU A 73 9.57 2.47 10.34
C LEU A 73 10.97 3.05 10.47
N ASP A 74 11.21 3.76 11.57
CA ASP A 74 12.54 4.21 11.95
C ASP A 74 12.70 4.14 13.47
N LYS A 75 13.94 4.14 13.95
CA LYS A 75 14.26 4.28 15.38
C LYS A 75 15.70 4.74 15.52
N PRO A 76 16.04 5.35 16.68
CA PRO A 76 17.43 5.70 16.98
C PRO A 76 18.34 4.46 16.89
N GLY A 77 19.43 4.57 16.15
CA GLY A 77 20.34 3.46 15.93
C GLY A 77 19.95 2.52 14.78
N GLY A 78 18.79 2.73 14.19
CA GLY A 78 18.30 1.95 13.05
C GLY A 78 17.36 0.81 13.44
N VAL A 79 16.44 0.52 12.56
CA VAL A 79 15.51 -0.62 12.68
C VAL A 79 16.20 -1.86 12.15
N ASP A 80 16.12 -2.97 12.87
CA ASP A 80 16.65 -4.25 12.42
C ASP A 80 15.55 -5.17 11.86
N LEU A 81 15.95 -6.33 11.38
CA LEU A 81 15.02 -7.29 10.78
C LEU A 81 14.05 -7.86 11.81
N ASP A 82 14.48 -8.02 13.05
CA ASP A 82 13.62 -8.51 14.13
C ASP A 82 12.52 -7.52 14.46
N ASP A 83 12.83 -6.24 14.43
CA ASP A 83 11.83 -5.17 14.63
C ASP A 83 10.76 -5.21 13.52
N CYS A 84 11.21 -5.33 12.28
CA CYS A 84 10.30 -5.41 11.13
C CYS A 84 9.43 -6.66 11.20
N GLN A 85 10.01 -7.79 11.58
CA GLN A 85 9.28 -9.05 11.71
C GLN A 85 8.22 -8.96 12.81
N LEU A 86 8.56 -8.40 13.95
CA LEU A 86 7.63 -8.22 15.06
C LEU A 86 6.42 -7.38 14.64
N VAL A 87 6.67 -6.25 14.01
CA VAL A 87 5.59 -5.36 13.55
C VAL A 87 4.76 -6.05 12.45
N SER A 88 5.42 -6.71 11.52
CA SER A 88 4.76 -7.44 10.44
C SER A 88 3.82 -8.52 10.97
N GLU A 89 4.27 -9.32 11.92
CA GLU A 89 3.46 -10.38 12.53
C GLU A 89 2.25 -9.83 13.27
N LYS A 90 2.45 -8.82 14.10
CA LYS A 90 1.36 -8.20 14.86
C LYS A 90 0.35 -7.49 13.95
N LEU A 91 0.85 -6.77 12.95
CA LEU A 91 0.00 -6.09 11.97
C LEU A 91 -0.80 -7.10 11.16
N SER A 92 -0.17 -8.16 10.70
CA SER A 92 -0.83 -9.24 9.95
C SER A 92 -1.98 -9.85 10.75
N ALA A 93 -1.77 -10.10 12.04
CA ALA A 93 -2.80 -10.65 12.91
C ALA A 93 -4.01 -9.72 13.01
N VAL A 94 -3.79 -8.41 13.15
CA VAL A 94 -4.87 -7.42 13.21
C VAL A 94 -5.58 -7.31 11.87
N LEU A 95 -4.84 -7.31 10.77
CA LEU A 95 -5.42 -7.24 9.42
C LEU A 95 -6.26 -8.47 9.11
N ASP A 96 -5.85 -9.65 9.54
CA ASP A 96 -6.61 -10.87 9.37
C ASP A 96 -7.91 -10.85 10.20
N GLU A 97 -7.85 -10.32 11.42
CA GLU A 97 -9.01 -10.21 12.30
C GLU A 97 -10.03 -9.18 11.82
N LYS A 98 -9.57 -7.98 11.45
CA LYS A 98 -10.45 -6.87 11.05
C LYS A 98 -10.82 -6.92 9.57
N ASP A 99 -9.98 -7.52 8.75
CA ASP A 99 -10.16 -7.68 7.30
C ASP A 99 -10.59 -6.39 6.57
N PRO A 100 -9.84 -5.28 6.75
CA PRO A 100 -10.22 -3.99 6.16
C PRO A 100 -9.91 -3.89 4.68
N ILE A 101 -9.09 -4.79 4.15
CA ILE A 101 -8.64 -4.78 2.76
C ILE A 101 -9.30 -5.93 2.01
N THR A 102 -10.05 -5.60 0.97
CA THR A 102 -10.79 -6.59 0.19
C THR A 102 -9.95 -7.26 -0.88
N GLU A 103 -8.91 -6.60 -1.36
CA GLU A 103 -8.00 -7.14 -2.37
C GLU A 103 -6.94 -8.03 -1.71
N ASN A 104 -6.38 -8.96 -2.49
CA ASN A 104 -5.17 -9.66 -2.08
C ASN A 104 -4.00 -8.67 -2.14
N TYR A 105 -3.18 -8.66 -1.11
CA TYR A 105 -2.07 -7.73 -1.00
C TYR A 105 -0.84 -8.39 -0.41
N LEU A 106 0.31 -7.79 -0.66
CA LEU A 106 1.58 -8.17 -0.05
C LEU A 106 1.95 -7.12 1.00
N LEU A 107 2.22 -7.59 2.21
CA LEU A 107 2.64 -6.71 3.31
C LEU A 107 4.16 -6.63 3.34
N GLU A 108 4.68 -5.42 3.28
CA GLU A 108 6.10 -5.14 3.41
C GLU A 108 6.34 -4.17 4.56
N VAL A 109 7.17 -4.56 5.51
CA VAL A 109 7.58 -3.69 6.62
C VAL A 109 9.08 -3.46 6.49
N SER A 110 9.49 -2.20 6.45
CA SER A 110 10.87 -1.84 6.20
C SER A 110 11.22 -0.50 6.86
N SER A 111 12.46 -0.07 6.73
CA SER A 111 12.88 1.28 7.09
C SER A 111 13.70 1.86 5.96
N PRO A 112 13.76 3.20 5.82
CA PRO A 112 14.59 3.81 4.78
C PRO A 112 16.05 3.41 4.88
N GLY A 113 16.59 3.30 6.10
CA GLY A 113 17.99 2.88 6.32
C GLY A 113 18.21 1.42 5.98
N LEU A 114 17.32 0.54 6.42
CA LEU A 114 17.39 -0.88 6.14
C LEU A 114 17.22 -1.17 4.66
N ASP A 115 16.32 -0.47 4.01
CA ASP A 115 16.11 -0.61 2.57
C ASP A 115 17.36 -0.27 1.77
N ARG A 116 18.11 0.76 2.17
CA ARG A 116 19.38 1.11 1.55
C ARG A 116 20.44 0.01 1.75
N VAL A 117 20.52 -0.54 2.94
CA VAL A 117 21.46 -1.64 3.24
C VAL A 117 21.11 -2.86 2.41
N LEU A 118 19.83 -3.22 2.32
CA LEU A 118 19.38 -4.35 1.51
C LEU A 118 19.66 -4.14 0.03
N LYS A 119 19.54 -2.92 -0.47
CA LYS A 119 19.88 -2.61 -1.86
C LYS A 119 21.37 -2.80 -2.14
N LYS A 120 22.22 -2.40 -1.21
CA LYS A 120 23.67 -2.67 -1.31
C LYS A 120 23.95 -4.16 -1.29
N ASP A 121 23.34 -4.89 -0.40
CA ASP A 121 23.47 -6.34 -0.31
C ASP A 121 22.96 -7.02 -1.57
N LYS A 122 21.89 -6.53 -2.16
CA LYS A 122 21.38 -7.00 -3.45
C LYS A 122 22.42 -6.86 -4.55
N ASP A 123 23.10 -5.73 -4.60
CA ASP A 123 24.11 -5.48 -5.60
C ASP A 123 25.29 -6.44 -5.43
N LEU A 124 25.71 -6.70 -4.19
CA LEU A 124 26.77 -7.67 -3.88
C LEU A 124 26.32 -9.10 -4.18
N VAL A 125 25.12 -9.46 -3.77
CA VAL A 125 24.55 -10.80 -3.94
C VAL A 125 24.28 -11.12 -5.40
N ARG A 126 24.02 -10.13 -6.22
CA ARG A 126 23.83 -10.32 -7.66
C ARG A 126 25.05 -10.99 -8.31
N TYR A 127 26.25 -10.69 -7.82
CA TYR A 127 27.48 -11.34 -8.28
C TYR A 127 27.63 -12.76 -7.75
N ASN A 128 27.00 -13.06 -6.61
CA ASN A 128 27.09 -14.37 -5.98
C ASN A 128 25.92 -15.29 -6.33
N GLY A 129 24.96 -14.83 -7.11
CA GLY A 129 23.81 -15.61 -7.52
C GLY A 129 22.83 -15.94 -6.40
N ARG A 130 22.86 -15.21 -5.30
CA ARG A 130 21.95 -15.41 -4.18
C ARG A 130 20.78 -14.47 -4.28
N ASP A 131 19.58 -15.01 -4.03
CA ASP A 131 18.43 -14.19 -3.80
C ASP A 131 18.50 -13.53 -2.44
N VAL A 132 18.26 -12.25 -2.42
CA VAL A 132 18.07 -11.53 -1.18
C VAL A 132 16.69 -11.89 -0.62
N ASP A 133 16.65 -12.07 0.67
CA ASP A 133 15.46 -12.47 1.39
C ASP A 133 14.37 -11.41 1.39
N ILE A 134 13.83 -11.18 0.22
CA ILE A 134 12.64 -10.34 0.05
C ILE A 134 11.50 -10.86 0.91
N GLN A 135 11.48 -12.15 1.15
CA GLN A 135 10.51 -12.85 1.98
C GLN A 135 10.47 -12.35 3.42
N LEU A 136 11.54 -11.75 3.92
CA LEU A 136 11.59 -11.17 5.25
C LEU A 136 10.57 -10.04 5.45
N PHE A 137 10.15 -9.39 4.37
CA PHE A 137 9.24 -8.26 4.42
C PHE A 137 7.83 -8.60 3.98
N LYS A 138 7.57 -9.85 3.68
CA LYS A 138 6.24 -10.33 3.26
C LYS A 138 5.57 -11.06 4.41
N ALA A 139 4.35 -10.65 4.69
CA ALA A 139 3.51 -11.32 5.65
C ALA A 139 2.82 -12.54 5.01
#